data_3102630c259135fc03afbcf0605d082e
#
_entry.id   3102630c259135fc03afbcf0605d082e
#
_cell.length_a   1.000
_cell.length_b   1.000
_cell.length_c   1.000
_cell.angle_alpha   90.00
_cell.angle_beta   90.00
_cell.angle_gamma   90.00
#
_symmetry.space_group_name_H-M   'P 1'
#
loop_
_entity.id
_entity.type
_entity.pdbx_description
1 polymer ?
#
loop_
_entity_poly.entity_id
_entity_poly.type
_entity_poly.pdbx_seq_one_letter_code
_entity_poly.pdbx_strand_id
1 'polypeptide(L)'
;MYKRQKVLSEISQKRLDAIREFTQFGSGFRIAMRDLEIRGAGSILGASQSGHLANVGYDMYLQLLDEAVREERGEKDVHKEECLVDIKIDAYIPEDYISNQAQRVDCYRKIAKIQNDEDSTDVTDELIDRYGDPPKSVVGLIEVARLRNMASACNIVEISQMKNDLIFYLSKFDMEKIAALSDVYSNRLRLEPTGKGHIRVSLNKGEKPLDVMRTVITTMNKA
;
A
#
# COMPACT_ATOMS: atom_id res chain seq x y z
N MET A 1 39.80 2.41 -31.99
CA MET A 1 38.31 2.39 -31.90
C MET A 1 37.91 3.07 -30.58
N TYR A 2 37.70 4.38 -30.57
CA TYR A 2 37.33 5.16 -29.38
C TYR A 2 35.86 4.91 -29.04
N LYS A 3 35.56 4.24 -27.90
CA LYS A 3 34.21 4.18 -27.35
C LYS A 3 33.81 5.60 -26.93
N ARG A 4 32.80 6.17 -27.60
CA ARG A 4 32.15 7.40 -27.16
C ARG A 4 31.61 7.16 -25.73
N GLN A 5 32.18 7.85 -24.76
CA GLN A 5 31.63 7.93 -23.42
C GLN A 5 30.27 8.63 -23.54
N LYS A 6 29.21 7.90 -23.25
CA LYS A 6 27.86 8.48 -23.11
C LYS A 6 27.91 9.41 -21.88
N VAL A 7 27.66 10.69 -22.07
CA VAL A 7 27.48 11.64 -20.98
C VAL A 7 26.24 11.19 -20.21
N LEU A 8 26.44 10.80 -18.96
CA LEU A 8 25.37 10.39 -18.07
C LEU A 8 24.52 11.61 -17.70
N SER A 9 23.22 11.44 -17.57
CA SER A 9 22.37 12.49 -17.01
C SER A 9 22.76 12.77 -15.56
N GLU A 10 22.49 13.97 -15.06
CA GLU A 10 22.80 14.36 -13.68
C GLU A 10 22.21 13.38 -12.65
N ILE A 11 21.00 12.88 -12.90
CA ILE A 11 20.34 11.84 -12.09
C ILE A 11 21.10 10.52 -12.13
N SER A 12 21.56 10.10 -13.31
CA SER A 12 22.34 8.87 -13.46
C SER A 12 23.70 8.96 -12.78
N GLN A 13 24.32 10.15 -12.77
CA GLN A 13 25.56 10.39 -12.06
C GLN A 13 25.36 10.31 -10.54
N LYS A 14 24.33 10.97 -9.99
CA LYS A 14 23.99 10.92 -8.56
C LYS A 14 23.70 9.49 -8.07
N ARG A 15 23.05 8.66 -8.92
CA ARG A 15 22.80 7.24 -8.62
C ARG A 15 24.09 6.42 -8.58
N LEU A 16 24.99 6.65 -9.52
CA LEU A 16 26.30 5.98 -9.56
C LEU A 16 27.15 6.35 -8.35
N ASP A 17 27.13 7.60 -7.94
CA ASP A 17 27.87 8.10 -6.79
C ASP A 17 27.27 7.51 -5.49
N ALA A 18 25.95 7.41 -5.37
CA ALA A 18 25.27 6.73 -4.26
C ALA A 18 25.67 5.24 -4.18
N ILE A 19 25.72 4.52 -5.31
CA ILE A 19 26.17 3.12 -5.35
C ILE A 19 27.63 2.98 -4.90
N ARG A 20 28.51 3.91 -5.30
CA ARG A 20 29.92 3.90 -4.89
C ARG A 20 30.12 4.19 -3.41
N GLU A 21 29.31 5.09 -2.84
CA GLU A 21 29.39 5.47 -1.43
C GLU A 21 28.96 4.32 -0.50
N PHE A 22 28.12 3.41 -1.00
CA PHE A 22 27.49 2.36 -0.21
C PHE A 22 27.89 0.95 -0.63
N THR A 23 29.17 0.64 -0.64
CA THR A 23 29.69 -0.70 -1.00
C THR A 23 29.76 -1.70 0.16
N GLN A 24 29.30 -1.36 1.37
CA GLN A 24 29.34 -2.22 2.54
C GLN A 24 28.04 -3.06 2.70
N PHE A 25 28.18 -4.20 3.39
CA PHE A 25 27.05 -5.10 3.70
C PHE A 25 25.92 -4.34 4.40
N GLY A 26 24.67 -4.48 3.96
CA GLY A 26 23.52 -3.68 4.43
C GLY A 26 23.30 -2.36 3.66
N SER A 27 24.10 -2.09 2.65
CA SER A 27 24.04 -0.88 1.83
C SER A 27 22.84 -0.83 0.89
N GLY A 28 22.22 -1.96 0.57
CA GLY A 28 21.05 -2.02 -0.32
C GLY A 28 19.91 -1.10 0.14
N PHE A 29 19.68 -1.06 1.43
CA PHE A 29 18.74 -0.13 2.05
C PHE A 29 19.10 1.34 1.83
N ARG A 30 20.37 1.71 2.09
CA ARG A 30 20.83 3.09 1.93
C ARG A 30 20.80 3.54 0.46
N ILE A 31 21.11 2.62 -0.45
CA ILE A 31 21.02 2.86 -1.91
C ILE A 31 19.58 3.09 -2.32
N ALA A 32 18.63 2.27 -1.84
CA ALA A 32 17.22 2.41 -2.13
C ALA A 32 16.64 3.71 -1.54
N MET A 33 17.01 4.08 -0.31
CA MET A 33 16.64 5.36 0.29
C MET A 33 17.20 6.55 -0.50
N ARG A 34 18.44 6.47 -0.94
CA ARG A 34 19.07 7.53 -1.73
C ARG A 34 18.46 7.65 -3.12
N ASP A 35 18.06 6.53 -3.75
CA ASP A 35 17.32 6.57 -5.02
C ASP A 35 15.93 7.19 -4.84
N LEU A 36 15.26 6.91 -3.72
CA LEU A 36 13.99 7.51 -3.33
C LEU A 36 14.13 9.03 -3.13
N GLU A 37 15.18 9.48 -2.43
CA GLU A 37 15.49 10.89 -2.24
C GLU A 37 15.79 11.61 -3.58
N ILE A 38 16.55 10.95 -4.47
CA ILE A 38 16.94 11.50 -5.78
C ILE A 38 15.73 11.63 -6.71
N ARG A 39 14.81 10.68 -6.66
CA ARG A 39 13.56 10.70 -7.45
C ARG A 39 12.52 11.66 -6.87
N GLY A 40 12.63 11.95 -5.57
CA GLY A 40 11.60 12.62 -4.78
C GLY A 40 10.42 11.72 -4.47
N ALA A 41 9.94 11.72 -3.22
CA ALA A 41 8.76 10.96 -2.82
C ALA A 41 7.50 11.36 -3.63
N GLY A 42 7.43 12.60 -4.10
CA GLY A 42 6.39 13.09 -5.00
C GLY A 42 6.38 12.43 -6.40
N SER A 43 7.54 11.90 -6.87
CA SER A 43 7.60 11.15 -8.14
C SER A 43 7.14 9.69 -7.99
N ILE A 44 7.18 9.16 -6.79
CA ILE A 44 6.65 7.81 -6.47
C ILE A 44 5.13 7.87 -6.27
N LEU A 45 4.63 9.01 -5.79
CA LEU A 45 3.22 9.27 -5.48
C LEU A 45 2.55 10.24 -6.48
N GLY A 46 3.32 10.78 -7.44
CA GLY A 46 2.87 11.80 -8.37
C GLY A 46 1.90 11.28 -9.41
N ALA A 47 0.76 11.94 -9.46
CA ALA A 47 -0.28 11.80 -10.46
C ALA A 47 0.28 12.09 -11.85
N SER A 48 0.72 11.07 -12.58
CA SER A 48 0.72 11.07 -14.05
C SER A 48 1.22 9.71 -14.55
N GLN A 49 0.35 8.85 -14.92
CA GLN A 49 0.50 7.69 -15.82
C GLN A 49 1.39 6.50 -15.39
N SER A 50 1.93 6.46 -14.16
CA SER A 50 2.72 5.33 -13.64
C SER A 50 2.26 4.87 -12.25
N GLY A 51 1.05 5.19 -11.84
CA GLY A 51 0.53 4.97 -10.47
C GLY A 51 0.58 3.51 -9.98
N HIS A 52 0.53 2.57 -10.89
CA HIS A 52 0.56 1.13 -10.57
C HIS A 52 1.93 0.64 -10.10
N LEU A 53 2.98 1.02 -10.82
CA LEU A 53 4.35 0.56 -10.52
C LEU A 53 4.95 1.25 -9.28
N ALA A 54 4.51 2.46 -8.97
CA ALA A 54 5.02 3.21 -7.83
C ALA A 54 4.46 2.69 -6.50
N ASN A 55 3.17 2.36 -6.43
CA ASN A 55 2.55 1.80 -5.23
C ASN A 55 3.09 0.39 -4.91
N VAL A 56 3.16 -0.49 -5.92
CA VAL A 56 3.75 -1.84 -5.79
C VAL A 56 5.22 -1.77 -5.38
N GLY A 57 5.99 -0.82 -5.93
CA GLY A 57 7.40 -0.66 -5.60
C GLY A 57 7.63 -0.20 -4.15
N TYR A 58 6.75 0.63 -3.61
CA TYR A 58 6.87 1.12 -2.23
C TYR A 58 6.45 0.05 -1.21
N ASP A 59 5.34 -0.64 -1.43
CA ASP A 59 4.90 -1.75 -0.57
C ASP A 59 5.92 -2.89 -0.58
N MET A 60 6.43 -3.28 -1.76
CA MET A 60 7.48 -4.28 -1.87
C MET A 60 8.79 -3.86 -1.20
N TYR A 61 9.13 -2.57 -1.26
CA TYR A 61 10.29 -2.03 -0.57
C TYR A 61 10.14 -2.08 0.95
N LEU A 62 8.97 -1.73 1.49
CA LEU A 62 8.70 -1.84 2.93
C LEU A 62 8.70 -3.29 3.40
N GLN A 63 8.16 -4.22 2.62
CA GLN A 63 8.20 -5.66 2.90
C GLN A 63 9.63 -6.18 2.96
N LEU A 64 10.44 -5.91 1.93
CA LEU A 64 11.85 -6.33 1.88
C LEU A 64 12.67 -5.74 3.03
N LEU A 65 12.34 -4.54 3.47
CA LEU A 65 12.99 -3.91 4.61
C LEU A 65 12.63 -4.59 5.93
N ASP A 66 11.33 -4.88 6.12
CA ASP A 66 10.84 -5.56 7.31
C ASP A 66 11.37 -7.01 7.37
N GLU A 67 11.40 -7.73 6.25
CA GLU A 67 12.04 -9.03 6.12
C GLU A 67 13.53 -8.99 6.52
N ALA A 68 14.29 -8.06 5.98
CA ALA A 68 15.72 -7.93 6.31
C ALA A 68 15.97 -7.62 7.79
N VAL A 69 15.11 -6.81 8.41
CA VAL A 69 15.20 -6.49 9.85
C VAL A 69 14.83 -7.69 10.72
N ARG A 70 13.82 -8.48 10.31
CA ARG A 70 13.40 -9.69 11.03
C ARG A 70 14.42 -10.82 10.90
N GLU A 71 14.98 -11.04 9.71
CA GLU A 71 16.08 -11.99 9.51
C GLU A 71 17.27 -11.69 10.43
N GLU A 72 17.63 -10.42 10.55
CA GLU A 72 18.73 -9.99 11.43
C GLU A 72 18.41 -10.19 12.92
N ARG A 73 17.12 -10.18 13.29
CA ARG A 73 16.64 -10.47 14.65
C ARG A 73 16.41 -11.94 14.94
N GLY A 74 16.53 -12.82 13.92
CA GLY A 74 16.31 -14.26 14.07
C GLY A 74 14.84 -14.64 14.31
N GLU A 75 13.90 -13.75 14.00
CA GLU A 75 12.47 -13.99 14.11
C GLU A 75 12.01 -14.89 12.95
N LYS A 76 11.41 -16.04 13.26
CA LYS A 76 10.87 -16.94 12.24
C LYS A 76 9.68 -16.29 11.55
N ASP A 77 9.77 -16.16 10.23
CA ASP A 77 8.69 -15.69 9.38
C ASP A 77 7.40 -16.49 9.61
N VAL A 78 6.43 -15.83 10.19
CA VAL A 78 5.02 -16.19 9.97
C VAL A 78 4.57 -15.27 8.82
N HIS A 79 4.80 -15.70 7.58
CA HIS A 79 4.23 -15.05 6.41
C HIS A 79 2.70 -15.06 6.55
N LYS A 80 2.14 -14.01 7.14
CA LYS A 80 0.77 -13.63 6.83
C LYS A 80 0.85 -13.01 5.43
N GLU A 81 0.30 -13.69 4.44
CA GLU A 81 0.09 -13.10 3.11
C GLU A 81 -0.71 -11.81 3.29
N GLU A 82 -0.02 -10.67 3.20
CA GLU A 82 -0.66 -9.36 3.29
C GLU A 82 -1.51 -9.14 2.05
N CYS A 83 -2.75 -8.65 2.24
CA CYS A 83 -3.63 -8.33 1.14
C CYS A 83 -3.06 -7.17 0.30
N LEU A 84 -2.91 -7.38 -1.00
CA LEU A 84 -2.56 -6.32 -1.95
C LEU A 84 -3.80 -5.45 -2.22
N VAL A 85 -3.64 -4.13 -2.17
CA VAL A 85 -4.76 -3.18 -2.43
C VAL A 85 -4.39 -2.25 -3.59
N ASP A 86 -5.13 -2.37 -4.68
CA ASP A 86 -4.99 -1.58 -5.90
C ASP A 86 -6.32 -0.96 -6.29
N ILE A 87 -6.68 0.12 -5.62
CA ILE A 87 -7.92 0.88 -5.87
C ILE A 87 -7.61 2.35 -6.15
N LYS A 88 -8.46 2.99 -6.93
CA LYS A 88 -8.31 4.40 -7.30
C LYS A 88 -8.81 5.31 -6.18
N ILE A 89 -7.91 5.73 -5.32
CA ILE A 89 -8.17 6.65 -4.23
C ILE A 89 -7.04 7.67 -4.09
N ASP A 90 -7.36 8.84 -3.59
CA ASP A 90 -6.38 9.83 -3.17
C ASP A 90 -5.91 9.50 -1.75
N ALA A 91 -4.89 8.63 -1.63
CA ALA A 91 -4.30 8.18 -0.37
C ALA A 91 -2.80 8.45 -0.38
N TYR A 92 -2.40 9.60 0.16
CA TYR A 92 -1.00 10.04 0.22
C TYR A 92 -0.82 11.10 1.30
N ILE A 93 0.44 11.35 1.70
CA ILE A 93 0.80 12.43 2.62
C ILE A 93 1.26 13.65 1.81
N PRO A 94 0.47 14.75 1.79
CA PRO A 94 0.81 15.96 1.04
C PRO A 94 2.06 16.66 1.60
N GLU A 95 2.79 17.40 0.75
CA GLU A 95 3.96 18.19 1.17
C GLU A 95 3.61 19.37 2.04
N ASP A 96 2.44 19.95 1.85
CA ASP A 96 1.91 21.03 2.66
C ASP A 96 1.50 20.58 4.07
N TYR A 97 1.19 19.28 4.25
CA TYR A 97 0.91 18.70 5.56
C TYR A 97 2.20 18.31 6.30
N ILE A 98 3.11 17.60 5.64
CA ILE A 98 4.43 17.27 6.19
C ILE A 98 5.50 17.68 5.17
N SER A 99 6.11 18.85 5.36
CA SER A 99 7.08 19.41 4.41
C SER A 99 8.41 18.63 4.37
N ASN A 100 8.84 18.06 5.50
CA ASN A 100 10.07 17.31 5.60
C ASN A 100 9.93 15.90 5.01
N GLN A 101 10.73 15.60 3.98
CA GLN A 101 10.68 14.33 3.26
C GLN A 101 11.01 13.12 4.15
N ALA A 102 12.01 13.23 5.04
CA ALA A 102 12.37 12.13 5.94
C ALA A 102 11.25 11.81 6.93
N GLN A 103 10.56 12.85 7.43
CA GLN A 103 9.40 12.68 8.30
C GLN A 103 8.21 12.08 7.56
N ARG A 104 7.98 12.45 6.29
CA ARG A 104 6.93 11.80 5.47
C ARG A 104 7.18 10.30 5.31
N VAL A 105 8.42 9.91 5.00
CA VAL A 105 8.81 8.49 4.87
C VAL A 105 8.61 7.75 6.20
N ASP A 106 8.97 8.36 7.33
CA ASP A 106 8.74 7.76 8.65
C ASP A 106 7.24 7.57 8.93
N CYS A 107 6.42 8.57 8.61
CA CYS A 107 4.96 8.46 8.75
C CYS A 107 4.37 7.36 7.85
N TYR A 108 4.83 7.22 6.59
CA TYR A 108 4.42 6.11 5.73
C TYR A 108 4.76 4.75 6.34
N ARG A 109 5.95 4.59 6.96
CA ARG A 109 6.35 3.36 7.64
C ARG A 109 5.46 3.05 8.84
N LYS A 110 5.10 4.06 9.62
CA LYS A 110 4.19 3.89 10.76
C LYS A 110 2.80 3.47 10.30
N ILE A 111 2.27 4.14 9.28
CA ILE A 111 0.96 3.79 8.71
C ILE A 111 0.98 2.37 8.14
N ALA A 112 2.04 1.96 7.45
CA ALA A 112 2.16 0.61 6.89
C ALA A 112 2.18 -0.50 7.96
N LYS A 113 2.56 -0.18 9.20
CA LYS A 113 2.59 -1.12 10.32
C LYS A 113 1.27 -1.26 11.08
N ILE A 114 0.24 -0.51 10.74
CA ILE A 114 -1.08 -0.59 11.35
C ILE A 114 -1.65 -2.00 11.16
N GLN A 115 -1.95 -2.69 12.26
CA GLN A 115 -2.53 -4.04 12.24
C GLN A 115 -3.96 -4.08 12.77
N ASN A 116 -4.36 -3.12 13.58
CA ASN A 116 -5.65 -3.09 14.27
C ASN A 116 -6.17 -1.66 14.44
N ASP A 117 -7.32 -1.50 15.07
CA ASP A 117 -7.97 -0.21 15.31
C ASP A 117 -7.20 0.66 16.32
N GLU A 118 -6.54 0.04 17.30
CA GLU A 118 -5.71 0.73 18.30
C GLU A 118 -4.49 1.38 17.64
N ASP A 119 -3.74 0.63 16.83
CA ASP A 119 -2.62 1.16 16.05
C ASP A 119 -3.03 2.32 15.16
N SER A 120 -4.23 2.21 14.54
CA SER A 120 -4.78 3.28 13.69
C SER A 120 -5.06 4.56 14.48
N THR A 121 -5.56 4.42 15.70
CA THR A 121 -5.82 5.54 16.61
C THR A 121 -4.51 6.17 17.05
N ASP A 122 -3.55 5.38 17.51
CA ASP A 122 -2.23 5.85 17.98
C ASP A 122 -1.50 6.64 16.89
N VAL A 123 -1.49 6.11 15.66
CA VAL A 123 -0.87 6.81 14.52
C VAL A 123 -1.61 8.11 14.20
N THR A 124 -2.94 8.12 14.29
CA THR A 124 -3.74 9.33 14.05
C THR A 124 -3.46 10.39 15.10
N ASP A 125 -3.42 10.00 16.37
CA ASP A 125 -3.16 10.91 17.50
C ASP A 125 -1.75 11.49 17.41
N GLU A 126 -0.73 10.67 17.06
CA GLU A 126 0.62 11.15 16.83
C GLU A 126 0.68 12.18 15.68
N LEU A 127 -0.06 11.94 14.60
CA LEU A 127 -0.11 12.86 13.45
C LEU A 127 -0.75 14.20 13.84
N ILE A 128 -1.85 14.16 14.63
CA ILE A 128 -2.54 15.34 15.13
C ILE A 128 -1.60 16.17 16.03
N ASP A 129 -0.94 15.50 16.97
CA ASP A 129 -0.02 16.17 17.91
C ASP A 129 1.16 16.86 17.21
N ARG A 130 1.68 16.26 16.14
CA ARG A 130 2.89 16.77 15.48
C ARG A 130 2.62 17.72 14.32
N TYR A 131 1.52 17.53 13.60
CA TYR A 131 1.27 18.19 12.31
C TYR A 131 -0.12 18.81 12.21
N GLY A 132 -0.96 18.65 13.24
CA GLY A 132 -2.36 19.08 13.21
C GLY A 132 -3.27 18.06 12.52
N ASP A 133 -4.52 18.46 12.29
CA ASP A 133 -5.55 17.56 11.73
C ASP A 133 -5.13 16.99 10.37
N PRO A 134 -5.15 15.65 10.21
CA PRO A 134 -4.74 15.00 8.97
C PRO A 134 -5.73 15.30 7.83
N PRO A 135 -5.24 15.66 6.63
CA PRO A 135 -6.09 15.87 5.47
C PRO A 135 -6.73 14.54 5.02
N LYS A 136 -7.81 14.64 4.24
CA LYS A 136 -8.59 13.47 3.78
C LYS A 136 -7.74 12.41 3.08
N SER A 137 -6.69 12.79 2.38
CA SER A 137 -5.76 11.86 1.72
C SER A 137 -4.97 11.02 2.73
N VAL A 138 -4.57 11.60 3.86
CA VAL A 138 -3.87 10.89 4.94
C VAL A 138 -4.85 9.98 5.71
N VAL A 139 -6.05 10.47 5.99
CA VAL A 139 -7.12 9.64 6.60
C VAL A 139 -7.43 8.43 5.71
N GLY A 140 -7.53 8.64 4.39
CA GLY A 140 -7.72 7.56 3.43
C GLY A 140 -6.58 6.55 3.44
N LEU A 141 -5.33 7.00 3.58
CA LEU A 141 -4.15 6.14 3.64
C LEU A 141 -4.15 5.26 4.90
N ILE A 142 -4.47 5.84 6.07
CA ILE A 142 -4.60 5.11 7.34
C ILE A 142 -5.71 4.06 7.24
N GLU A 143 -6.85 4.44 6.66
CA GLU A 143 -7.98 3.52 6.49
C GLU A 143 -7.65 2.35 5.56
N VAL A 144 -6.92 2.59 4.46
CA VAL A 144 -6.46 1.51 3.57
C VAL A 144 -5.54 0.55 4.30
N ALA A 145 -4.58 1.06 5.08
CA ALA A 145 -3.66 0.23 5.86
C ALA A 145 -4.42 -0.65 6.86
N ARG A 146 -5.38 -0.08 7.59
CA ARG A 146 -6.26 -0.79 8.51
C ARG A 146 -7.07 -1.89 7.80
N LEU A 147 -7.75 -1.52 6.72
CA LEU A 147 -8.60 -2.45 5.97
C LEU A 147 -7.81 -3.58 5.30
N ARG A 148 -6.57 -3.32 4.87
CA ARG A 148 -5.68 -4.34 4.30
C ARG A 148 -5.45 -5.51 5.27
N ASN A 149 -5.18 -5.21 6.53
CA ASN A 149 -4.97 -6.24 7.55
C ASN A 149 -6.27 -7.00 7.89
N MET A 150 -7.39 -6.28 7.97
CA MET A 150 -8.69 -6.91 8.16
C MET A 150 -9.08 -7.81 6.97
N ALA A 151 -8.73 -7.42 5.74
CA ALA A 151 -8.97 -8.20 4.53
C ALA A 151 -8.22 -9.55 4.55
N SER A 152 -6.97 -9.55 4.98
CA SER A 152 -6.18 -10.79 5.13
C SER A 152 -6.86 -11.78 6.10
N ALA A 153 -7.47 -11.30 7.17
CA ALA A 153 -8.25 -12.13 8.10
C ALA A 153 -9.52 -12.74 7.46
N CYS A 154 -10.01 -12.14 6.37
CA CYS A 154 -11.13 -12.63 5.57
C CYS A 154 -10.71 -13.53 4.40
N ASN A 155 -9.48 -14.00 4.34
CA ASN A 155 -8.91 -14.75 3.20
C ASN A 155 -8.88 -13.94 1.89
N ILE A 156 -8.89 -12.62 1.94
CA ILE A 156 -8.73 -11.74 0.79
C ILE A 156 -7.23 -11.50 0.59
N VAL A 157 -6.69 -11.93 -0.55
CA VAL A 157 -5.26 -11.80 -0.88
C VAL A 157 -4.96 -10.59 -1.77
N GLU A 158 -5.96 -10.12 -2.53
CA GLU A 158 -5.82 -8.98 -3.41
C GLU A 158 -7.16 -8.27 -3.58
N ILE A 159 -7.15 -6.94 -3.57
CA ILE A 159 -8.29 -6.09 -3.90
C ILE A 159 -7.87 -5.19 -5.05
N SER A 160 -8.56 -5.29 -6.19
CA SER A 160 -8.27 -4.45 -7.35
C SER A 160 -9.51 -3.74 -7.86
N GLN A 161 -9.30 -2.60 -8.53
CA GLN A 161 -10.39 -1.87 -9.17
C GLN A 161 -10.26 -1.91 -10.68
N MET A 162 -11.24 -2.51 -11.34
CA MET A 162 -11.36 -2.53 -12.79
C MET A 162 -12.57 -1.73 -13.25
N LYS A 163 -12.36 -0.56 -13.87
CA LYS A 163 -13.43 0.35 -14.31
C LYS A 163 -14.35 0.73 -13.13
N ASN A 164 -15.55 0.17 -13.12
CA ASN A 164 -16.59 0.43 -12.11
C ASN A 164 -16.83 -0.75 -11.16
N ASP A 165 -15.91 -1.69 -11.13
CA ASP A 165 -16.01 -2.87 -10.28
C ASP A 165 -14.83 -2.93 -9.31
N LEU A 166 -15.11 -3.33 -8.06
CA LEU A 166 -14.12 -3.80 -7.11
C LEU A 166 -14.07 -5.32 -7.15
N ILE A 167 -12.86 -5.86 -7.27
CA ILE A 167 -12.59 -7.29 -7.37
C ILE A 167 -11.79 -7.69 -6.13
N PHE A 168 -12.29 -8.67 -5.40
CA PHE A 168 -11.66 -9.22 -4.21
C PHE A 168 -11.25 -10.66 -4.49
N TYR A 169 -9.96 -10.89 -4.64
CA TYR A 169 -9.40 -12.23 -4.85
C TYR A 169 -9.29 -12.95 -3.53
N LEU A 170 -9.76 -14.18 -3.48
CA LEU A 170 -9.86 -14.98 -2.26
C LEU A 170 -8.92 -16.18 -2.34
N SER A 171 -8.15 -16.42 -1.27
CA SER A 171 -7.38 -17.66 -1.13
C SER A 171 -8.30 -18.85 -0.82
N LYS A 172 -9.42 -18.59 -0.16
CA LYS A 172 -10.43 -19.60 0.19
C LYS A 172 -11.82 -18.95 0.17
N PHE A 173 -12.77 -19.67 -0.41
CA PHE A 173 -14.19 -19.26 -0.35
C PHE A 173 -14.83 -19.72 0.97
N ASP A 174 -15.42 -18.77 1.67
CA ASP A 174 -16.27 -18.97 2.83
C ASP A 174 -17.72 -18.62 2.43
N MET A 175 -18.57 -19.63 2.33
CA MET A 175 -19.92 -19.45 1.79
C MET A 175 -20.83 -18.68 2.76
N GLU A 176 -20.59 -18.73 4.07
CA GLU A 176 -21.34 -17.94 5.05
C GLU A 176 -21.06 -16.44 4.88
N LYS A 177 -19.78 -16.10 4.76
CA LYS A 177 -19.34 -14.71 4.50
C LYS A 177 -19.85 -14.18 3.16
N ILE A 178 -19.85 -15.02 2.12
CA ILE A 178 -20.37 -14.65 0.79
C ILE A 178 -21.89 -14.47 0.82
N ALA A 179 -22.61 -15.30 1.55
CA ALA A 179 -24.05 -15.16 1.72
C ALA A 179 -24.40 -13.82 2.41
N ALA A 180 -23.66 -13.46 3.48
CA ALA A 180 -23.84 -12.17 4.14
C ALA A 180 -23.60 -10.99 3.20
N LEU A 181 -22.61 -11.09 2.29
CA LEU A 181 -22.38 -10.07 1.26
C LEU A 181 -23.51 -10.01 0.22
N SER A 182 -24.11 -11.15 -0.11
CA SER A 182 -25.25 -11.20 -1.03
C SER A 182 -26.47 -10.44 -0.48
N ASP A 183 -26.69 -10.47 0.82
CA ASP A 183 -27.75 -9.70 1.47
C ASP A 183 -27.51 -8.18 1.36
N VAL A 184 -26.25 -7.74 1.45
CA VAL A 184 -25.88 -6.32 1.36
C VAL A 184 -25.87 -5.81 -0.09
N TYR A 185 -25.32 -6.59 -1.00
CA TYR A 185 -25.06 -6.12 -2.37
C TYR A 185 -26.03 -6.70 -3.43
N SER A 186 -26.85 -7.71 -3.08
CA SER A 186 -27.88 -8.27 -3.97
C SER A 186 -27.40 -8.44 -5.42
N ASN A 187 -28.00 -7.71 -6.36
CA ASN A 187 -27.71 -7.81 -7.80
C ASN A 187 -26.33 -7.26 -8.22
N ARG A 188 -25.58 -6.62 -7.32
CA ARG A 188 -24.26 -6.03 -7.61
C ARG A 188 -23.09 -6.96 -7.28
N LEU A 189 -23.35 -8.04 -6.53
CA LEU A 189 -22.35 -9.04 -6.18
C LEU A 189 -22.32 -10.13 -7.26
N ARG A 190 -21.13 -10.47 -7.73
CA ARG A 190 -20.88 -11.61 -8.61
C ARG A 190 -19.79 -12.47 -8.04
N LEU A 191 -20.01 -13.79 -8.04
CA LEU A 191 -19.04 -14.79 -7.63
C LEU A 191 -18.44 -15.46 -8.86
N GLU A 192 -17.13 -15.45 -8.98
CA GLU A 192 -16.36 -16.11 -10.05
C GLU A 192 -15.37 -17.10 -9.42
N PRO A 193 -15.75 -18.37 -9.24
CA PRO A 193 -14.93 -19.36 -8.55
C PRO A 193 -13.83 -19.98 -9.42
N THR A 194 -13.86 -19.73 -10.75
CA THR A 194 -12.91 -20.32 -11.69
C THR A 194 -11.66 -19.46 -11.86
N GLY A 195 -10.52 -20.09 -12.09
CA GLY A 195 -9.23 -19.41 -12.22
C GLY A 195 -8.72 -18.87 -10.87
N LYS A 196 -8.33 -17.61 -10.79
CA LYS A 196 -8.15 -16.90 -9.51
C LYS A 196 -9.54 -16.61 -8.94
N GLY A 197 -10.00 -17.42 -8.00
CA GLY A 197 -11.32 -17.26 -7.39
C GLY A 197 -11.52 -15.88 -6.79
N HIS A 198 -12.60 -15.20 -7.16
CA HIS A 198 -12.85 -13.84 -6.69
C HIS A 198 -14.34 -13.51 -6.59
N ILE A 199 -14.64 -12.51 -5.80
CA ILE A 199 -15.92 -11.83 -5.78
C ILE A 199 -15.77 -10.45 -6.40
N ARG A 200 -16.80 -10.01 -7.11
CA ARG A 200 -16.88 -8.72 -7.77
C ARG A 200 -18.07 -7.93 -7.26
N VAL A 201 -17.84 -6.68 -6.89
CA VAL A 201 -18.89 -5.74 -6.48
C VAL A 201 -18.89 -4.55 -7.41
N SER A 202 -20.01 -4.32 -8.11
CA SER A 202 -20.16 -3.16 -8.99
C SER A 202 -20.47 -1.90 -8.19
N LEU A 203 -19.73 -0.83 -8.45
CA LEU A 203 -19.91 0.48 -7.83
C LEU A 203 -21.11 1.21 -8.42
N ASN A 204 -21.91 1.84 -7.59
CA ASN A 204 -22.92 2.78 -8.01
C ASN A 204 -22.29 4.11 -8.45
N LYS A 205 -23.02 4.90 -9.23
CA LYS A 205 -22.56 6.23 -9.64
C LYS A 205 -22.33 7.13 -8.42
N GLY A 206 -21.07 7.58 -8.25
CA GLY A 206 -20.66 8.44 -7.14
C GLY A 206 -20.32 7.69 -5.83
N GLU A 207 -20.43 6.37 -5.80
CA GLU A 207 -20.00 5.55 -4.67
C GLU A 207 -18.46 5.49 -4.63
N LYS A 208 -17.90 5.67 -3.44
CA LYS A 208 -16.45 5.65 -3.28
C LYS A 208 -15.93 4.23 -3.13
N PRO A 209 -14.85 3.84 -3.85
CA PRO A 209 -14.27 2.51 -3.74
C PRO A 209 -13.90 2.12 -2.29
N LEU A 210 -13.38 3.06 -1.52
CA LEU A 210 -12.98 2.84 -0.13
C LEU A 210 -14.17 2.49 0.78
N ASP A 211 -15.34 3.11 0.56
CA ASP A 211 -16.55 2.82 1.36
C ASP A 211 -17.08 1.43 1.05
N VAL A 212 -17.05 1.00 -0.21
CA VAL A 212 -17.43 -0.36 -0.61
C VAL A 212 -16.42 -1.38 -0.07
N MET A 213 -15.11 -1.11 -0.18
CA MET A 213 -14.07 -1.95 0.40
C MET A 213 -14.30 -2.14 1.92
N ARG A 214 -14.54 -1.05 2.65
CA ARG A 214 -14.85 -1.08 4.09
C ARG A 214 -16.06 -1.94 4.38
N THR A 215 -17.16 -1.74 3.65
CA THR A 215 -18.39 -2.49 3.85
C THR A 215 -18.22 -3.98 3.60
N VAL A 216 -17.53 -4.36 2.50
CA VAL A 216 -17.26 -5.77 2.19
C VAL A 216 -16.45 -6.42 3.31
N ILE A 217 -15.33 -5.82 3.69
CA ILE A 217 -14.42 -6.39 4.71
C ILE A 217 -15.13 -6.47 6.08
N THR A 218 -15.85 -5.41 6.47
CA THR A 218 -16.57 -5.40 7.76
C THR A 218 -17.68 -6.43 7.79
N THR A 219 -18.43 -6.62 6.69
CA THR A 219 -19.46 -7.66 6.60
C THR A 219 -18.87 -9.06 6.70
N MET A 220 -17.76 -9.31 5.98
CA MET A 220 -17.09 -10.62 6.03
C MET A 220 -16.44 -10.92 7.39
N ASN A 221 -16.04 -9.91 8.16
CA ASN A 221 -15.49 -10.12 9.50
C ASN A 221 -16.56 -10.38 10.57
N LYS A 222 -17.81 -9.98 10.34
CA LYS A 222 -18.92 -10.17 11.28
C LYS A 222 -19.66 -11.49 11.08
N ALA A 223 -19.57 -12.08 9.89
CA ALA A 223 -20.11 -13.37 9.52
C ALA A 223 -19.13 -14.51 9.85
#